data_c451af2676c9ff1b38805a35d32a96c8
#
_entry.id   c451af2676c9ff1b38805a35d32a96c8
#
_cell.length_a   1.000
_cell.length_b   1.000
_cell.length_c   1.000
_cell.angle_alpha   90.00
_cell.angle_beta   90.00
_cell.angle_gamma   90.00
#
_symmetry.space_group_name_H-M   'P 1'
#
loop_
_entity.id
_entity.type
_entity.pdbx_description
1 polymer ?
#
loop_
_entity_poly.entity_id
_entity_poly.type
_entity_poly.pdbx_seq_one_letter_code
_entity_poly.pdbx_strand_id
1 'polypeptide(L)'
;ASMGCGIIIGFLKGGPGSDREVSERLFLESMLELKPYIEEKKVQVLIEATNHKEASIIRTLKEGAHVINFLDCPFIQLLADTYHMNIEEPSLVDSLSEYMNYYPHLHISDDNRAYPGLGSLDFTAIYRKLMECGYKGTVAVEGNIQHGLLEDTQICAAYLHKMCSGLHTPSRVPSHAV
;
A
#
# COMPACT_ATOMS: atom_id res chain seq x y z
N ALA A 1 16.46 8.40 12.08
CA ALA A 1 17.37 7.29 12.41
C ALA A 1 17.42 6.99 13.92
N SER A 2 17.37 8.00 14.81
CA SER A 2 17.42 7.78 16.28
C SER A 2 16.21 7.04 16.85
N MET A 3 15.04 7.07 16.18
CA MET A 3 13.81 6.37 16.60
C MET A 3 13.65 4.98 16.00
N GLY A 4 14.55 4.56 15.09
CA GLY A 4 14.46 3.24 14.43
C GLY A 4 13.25 3.03 13.53
N CYS A 5 12.59 4.12 13.07
CA CYS A 5 11.45 4.06 12.16
C CYS A 5 11.80 4.60 10.77
N GLY A 6 11.02 4.19 9.75
CA GLY A 6 11.06 4.74 8.41
C GLY A 6 10.27 6.05 8.27
N ILE A 7 10.27 6.59 7.07
CA ILE A 7 9.54 7.81 6.67
C ILE A 7 8.60 7.45 5.53
N ILE A 8 7.36 7.94 5.59
CA ILE A 8 6.39 7.83 4.50
C ILE A 8 6.26 9.18 3.82
N ILE A 9 6.34 9.18 2.48
CA ILE A 9 6.07 10.34 1.63
C ILE A 9 4.76 10.07 0.88
N GLY A 10 3.66 10.63 1.36
CA GLY A 10 2.33 10.56 0.74
C GLY A 10 2.03 11.79 -0.13
N PHE A 11 1.77 12.93 0.48
CA PHE A 11 1.29 14.14 -0.21
C PHE A 11 2.38 15.04 -0.83
N LEU A 12 3.64 14.87 -0.47
CA LEU A 12 4.74 15.73 -0.92
C LEU A 12 5.22 15.40 -2.35
N LYS A 13 4.27 15.19 -3.28
CA LYS A 13 4.53 14.73 -4.66
C LYS A 13 3.85 15.62 -5.73
N GLY A 14 3.52 16.85 -5.37
CA GLY A 14 2.65 17.71 -6.18
C GLY A 14 1.18 17.50 -5.85
N GLY A 15 0.48 18.60 -5.54
CA GLY A 15 -0.94 18.56 -5.16
C GLY A 15 -1.87 18.25 -6.34
N PRO A 16 -3.15 17.95 -6.05
CA PRO A 16 -4.14 17.71 -7.09
C PRO A 16 -4.27 18.94 -7.99
N GLY A 17 -4.31 18.72 -9.32
CA GLY A 17 -4.38 19.79 -10.32
C GLY A 17 -3.05 20.50 -10.61
N SER A 18 -1.95 20.14 -9.96
CA SER A 18 -0.61 20.62 -10.33
C SER A 18 -0.20 20.04 -11.69
N ASP A 19 0.65 20.82 -12.39
CA ASP A 19 1.28 20.33 -13.62
C ASP A 19 2.09 19.06 -13.33
N ARG A 20 1.76 17.99 -14.06
CA ARG A 20 2.34 16.67 -13.82
C ARG A 20 3.83 16.64 -14.12
N GLU A 21 4.27 17.20 -15.25
CA GLU A 21 5.67 17.16 -15.68
C GLU A 21 6.55 17.97 -14.73
N VAL A 22 6.06 19.14 -14.32
CA VAL A 22 6.74 19.99 -13.33
C VAL A 22 6.83 19.29 -12.00
N SER A 23 5.74 18.69 -11.53
CA SER A 23 5.69 17.96 -10.25
C SER A 23 6.65 16.78 -10.24
N GLU A 24 6.67 15.98 -11.31
CA GLU A 24 7.55 14.82 -11.45
C GLU A 24 9.02 15.25 -11.45
N ARG A 25 9.38 16.25 -12.24
CA ARG A 25 10.74 16.78 -12.29
C ARG A 25 11.19 17.26 -10.91
N LEU A 26 10.41 18.11 -10.24
CA LEU A 26 10.77 18.67 -8.95
C LEU A 26 10.86 17.57 -7.87
N PHE A 27 9.97 16.58 -7.91
CA PHE A 27 10.03 15.45 -7.00
C PHE A 27 11.30 14.63 -7.19
N LEU A 28 11.64 14.28 -8.44
CA LEU A 28 12.83 13.50 -8.75
C LEU A 28 14.11 14.27 -8.39
N GLU A 29 14.19 15.57 -8.72
CA GLU A 29 15.32 16.43 -8.31
C GLU A 29 15.50 16.43 -6.80
N SER A 30 14.40 16.60 -6.03
CA SER A 30 14.43 16.58 -4.55
C SER A 30 14.87 15.23 -4.00
N MET A 31 14.38 14.13 -4.57
CA MET A 31 14.76 12.79 -4.13
C MET A 31 16.22 12.45 -4.44
N LEU A 32 16.74 12.90 -5.58
CA LEU A 32 18.15 12.74 -5.93
C LEU A 32 19.06 13.55 -4.99
N GLU A 33 18.64 14.74 -4.56
CA GLU A 33 19.37 15.52 -3.57
C GLU A 33 19.37 14.85 -2.18
N LEU A 34 18.27 14.22 -1.79
CA LEU A 34 18.13 13.52 -0.52
C LEU A 34 18.81 12.15 -0.51
N LYS A 35 18.96 11.49 -1.66
CA LYS A 35 19.49 10.12 -1.78
C LYS A 35 20.80 9.90 -0.99
N PRO A 36 21.85 10.73 -1.09
CA PRO A 36 23.10 10.54 -0.33
C PRO A 36 22.88 10.50 1.18
N TYR A 37 21.96 11.34 1.70
CA TYR A 37 21.65 11.37 3.13
C TYR A 37 20.86 10.14 3.57
N ILE A 38 19.92 9.68 2.73
CA ILE A 38 19.14 8.47 2.96
C ILE A 38 20.07 7.26 3.06
N GLU A 39 21.01 7.14 2.12
CA GLU A 39 22.00 6.05 2.06
C GLU A 39 22.97 6.10 3.26
N GLU A 40 23.51 7.28 3.59
CA GLU A 40 24.40 7.47 4.76
C GLU A 40 23.70 7.08 6.07
N LYS A 41 22.47 7.53 6.26
CA LYS A 41 21.71 7.27 7.49
C LYS A 41 20.99 5.93 7.49
N LYS A 42 20.92 5.24 6.35
CA LYS A 42 20.19 3.96 6.16
C LYS A 42 18.75 4.06 6.63
N VAL A 43 18.08 5.17 6.32
CA VAL A 43 16.68 5.41 6.68
C VAL A 43 15.81 4.87 5.58
N GLN A 44 14.87 3.99 5.93
CA GLN A 44 13.84 3.54 5.01
C GLN A 44 12.90 4.69 4.65
N VAL A 45 12.74 4.97 3.38
CA VAL A 45 11.77 5.92 2.84
C VAL A 45 10.78 5.16 1.98
N LEU A 46 9.50 5.28 2.30
CA LEU A 46 8.41 4.68 1.57
C LEU A 46 7.64 5.77 0.82
N ILE A 47 7.59 5.66 -0.51
CA ILE A 47 6.81 6.56 -1.35
C ILE A 47 5.45 5.90 -1.55
N GLU A 48 4.42 6.52 -1.02
CA GLU A 48 3.05 6.01 -1.15
C GLU A 48 2.45 6.38 -2.50
N ALA A 49 1.89 5.42 -3.21
CA ALA A 49 1.06 5.66 -4.38
C ALA A 49 -0.32 6.16 -3.90
N THR A 50 -0.62 7.44 -4.14
CA THR A 50 -1.86 8.09 -3.70
C THR A 50 -2.75 8.47 -4.89
N ASN A 51 -4.08 8.52 -4.70
CA ASN A 51 -5.04 8.75 -5.78
C ASN A 51 -4.99 10.19 -6.34
N HIS A 52 -5.62 10.40 -7.51
CA HIS A 52 -5.63 11.67 -8.24
C HIS A 52 -6.26 12.85 -7.48
N LYS A 53 -7.05 12.58 -6.41
CA LYS A 53 -7.63 13.65 -5.57
C LYS A 53 -6.61 14.21 -4.58
N GLU A 54 -5.48 13.55 -4.40
CA GLU A 54 -4.47 13.87 -3.40
C GLU A 54 -3.11 14.21 -4.01
N ALA A 55 -2.75 13.61 -5.16
CA ALA A 55 -1.49 13.90 -5.83
C ALA A 55 -1.61 13.90 -7.36
N SER A 56 -0.67 14.63 -8.01
CA SER A 56 -0.58 14.71 -9.46
C SER A 56 0.28 13.60 -10.06
N ILE A 57 1.19 12.99 -9.29
CA ILE A 57 2.14 11.95 -9.73
C ILE A 57 2.17 10.77 -8.77
N ILE A 58 2.69 9.64 -9.23
CA ILE A 58 2.84 8.39 -8.47
C ILE A 58 1.49 7.98 -7.87
N ARG A 59 0.52 7.73 -8.77
CA ARG A 59 -0.84 7.36 -8.39
C ARG A 59 -1.08 5.86 -8.43
N THR A 60 -0.27 5.14 -9.22
CA THR A 60 -0.32 3.68 -9.34
C THR A 60 1.00 3.05 -8.89
N LEU A 61 0.97 1.78 -8.52
CA LEU A 61 2.19 1.02 -8.22
C LEU A 61 3.13 0.96 -9.42
N LYS A 62 2.59 0.94 -10.64
CA LYS A 62 3.38 1.01 -11.89
C LYS A 62 4.17 2.30 -11.99
N GLU A 63 3.52 3.45 -11.77
CA GLU A 63 4.20 4.75 -11.77
C GLU A 63 5.27 4.80 -10.68
N GLY A 64 4.94 4.31 -9.50
CA GLY A 64 5.87 4.24 -8.38
C GLY A 64 7.07 3.34 -8.67
N ALA A 65 6.87 2.15 -9.22
CA ALA A 65 7.95 1.24 -9.60
C ALA A 65 8.93 1.88 -10.60
N HIS A 66 8.41 2.68 -11.54
CA HIS A 66 9.25 3.45 -12.48
C HIS A 66 10.16 4.43 -11.73
N VAL A 67 9.61 5.17 -10.77
CA VAL A 67 10.37 6.12 -9.93
C VAL A 67 11.41 5.40 -9.06
N ILE A 68 11.05 4.29 -8.41
CA ILE A 68 11.99 3.51 -7.60
C ILE A 68 13.16 3.00 -8.44
N ASN A 69 12.89 2.47 -9.63
CA ASN A 69 13.94 2.02 -10.55
C ASN A 69 14.83 3.18 -11.01
N PHE A 70 14.27 4.36 -11.26
CA PHE A 70 15.05 5.55 -11.63
C PHE A 70 15.95 6.04 -10.49
N LEU A 71 15.44 6.06 -9.25
CA LEU A 71 16.21 6.50 -8.08
C LEU A 71 17.32 5.52 -7.70
N ASP A 72 17.16 4.24 -7.99
CA ASP A 72 18.15 3.17 -7.77
C ASP A 72 18.79 3.27 -6.36
N CYS A 73 17.93 3.27 -5.32
CA CYS A 73 18.35 3.36 -3.92
C CYS A 73 17.65 2.27 -3.09
N PRO A 74 18.39 1.35 -2.45
CA PRO A 74 17.79 0.23 -1.72
C PRO A 74 17.00 0.64 -0.47
N PHE A 75 17.14 1.88 -0.03
CA PHE A 75 16.41 2.45 1.11
C PHE A 75 15.16 3.21 0.70
N ILE A 76 14.89 3.37 -0.62
CA ILE A 76 13.69 4.01 -1.13
C ILE A 76 12.83 2.94 -1.79
N GLN A 77 11.63 2.72 -1.28
CA GLN A 77 10.69 1.71 -1.77
C GLN A 77 9.28 2.29 -1.84
N LEU A 78 8.32 1.52 -2.32
CA LEU A 78 6.92 1.94 -2.35
C LEU A 78 6.19 1.60 -1.05
N LEU A 79 5.08 2.26 -0.86
CA LEU A 79 3.99 1.87 0.00
C LEU A 79 2.74 1.71 -0.85
N ALA A 80 2.08 0.57 -0.76
CA ALA A 80 0.80 0.33 -1.38
C ALA A 80 -0.32 0.65 -0.36
N ASP A 81 -1.46 1.18 -0.85
CA ASP A 81 -2.64 1.45 -0.01
C ASP A 81 -3.90 1.03 -0.76
N THR A 82 -4.71 0.18 -0.15
CA THR A 82 -5.88 -0.41 -0.81
C THR A 82 -6.94 0.60 -1.22
N TYR A 83 -7.12 1.69 -0.47
CA TYR A 83 -8.05 2.75 -0.83
C TYR A 83 -7.59 3.51 -2.07
N HIS A 84 -6.32 3.91 -2.11
CA HIS A 84 -5.77 4.61 -3.27
C HIS A 84 -5.75 3.72 -4.51
N MET A 85 -5.36 2.47 -4.34
CA MET A 85 -5.34 1.48 -5.42
C MET A 85 -6.73 1.17 -5.96
N ASN A 86 -7.75 1.12 -5.10
CA ASN A 86 -9.14 0.91 -5.55
C ASN A 86 -9.64 2.03 -6.48
N ILE A 87 -9.09 3.23 -6.36
CA ILE A 87 -9.45 4.38 -7.21
C ILE A 87 -8.64 4.42 -8.50
N GLU A 88 -7.36 4.07 -8.46
CA GLU A 88 -6.40 4.32 -9.54
C GLU A 88 -5.99 3.06 -10.34
N GLU A 89 -5.97 1.89 -9.71
CA GLU A 89 -5.49 0.68 -10.39
C GLU A 89 -6.60 0.05 -11.25
N PRO A 90 -6.27 -0.43 -12.45
CA PRO A 90 -7.22 -1.18 -13.27
C PRO A 90 -7.73 -2.45 -12.58
N SER A 91 -6.87 -3.10 -11.81
CA SER A 91 -7.16 -4.26 -10.95
C SER A 91 -6.26 -4.17 -9.72
N LEU A 92 -6.85 -3.89 -8.56
CA LEU A 92 -6.13 -3.80 -7.28
C LEU A 92 -5.37 -5.11 -7.00
N VAL A 93 -6.04 -6.25 -7.15
CA VAL A 93 -5.48 -7.56 -6.80
C VAL A 93 -4.31 -7.94 -7.72
N ASP A 94 -4.42 -7.65 -9.03
CA ASP A 94 -3.36 -7.95 -9.98
C ASP A 94 -2.16 -7.02 -9.78
N SER A 95 -2.40 -5.72 -9.56
CA SER A 95 -1.33 -4.75 -9.28
C SER A 95 -0.57 -5.09 -8.00
N LEU A 96 -1.26 -5.54 -6.93
CA LEU A 96 -0.58 -6.02 -5.72
C LEU A 96 0.41 -7.15 -6.02
N SER A 97 0.03 -8.10 -6.89
CA SER A 97 0.91 -9.22 -7.21
C SER A 97 2.05 -8.82 -8.17
N GLU A 98 1.77 -7.98 -9.17
CA GLU A 98 2.73 -7.56 -10.17
C GLU A 98 3.88 -6.73 -9.56
N TYR A 99 3.55 -5.85 -8.63
CA TYR A 99 4.52 -4.93 -8.00
C TYR A 99 4.94 -5.33 -6.59
N MET A 100 4.69 -6.58 -6.15
CA MET A 100 4.94 -7.06 -4.80
C MET A 100 6.37 -6.81 -4.29
N ASN A 101 7.35 -6.88 -5.17
CA ASN A 101 8.77 -6.69 -4.81
C ASN A 101 9.14 -5.23 -4.54
N TYR A 102 8.26 -4.27 -4.81
CA TYR A 102 8.53 -2.85 -4.64
C TYR A 102 8.03 -2.29 -3.32
N TYR A 103 7.04 -2.93 -2.66
CA TYR A 103 6.45 -2.41 -1.43
C TYR A 103 6.61 -3.39 -0.26
N PRO A 104 7.42 -3.05 0.74
CA PRO A 104 7.57 -3.85 1.96
C PRO A 104 6.45 -3.58 2.97
N HIS A 105 5.59 -2.59 2.72
CA HIS A 105 4.51 -2.16 3.60
C HIS A 105 3.23 -1.88 2.81
N LEU A 106 2.10 -2.32 3.36
CA LEU A 106 0.78 -2.15 2.79
C LEU A 106 -0.14 -1.49 3.82
N HIS A 107 -0.72 -0.35 3.46
CA HIS A 107 -1.85 0.22 4.16
C HIS A 107 -3.16 -0.42 3.68
N ILE A 108 -4.04 -0.74 4.61
CA ILE A 108 -5.36 -1.27 4.30
C ILE A 108 -6.45 -0.36 4.89
N SER A 109 -7.34 0.07 4.03
CA SER A 109 -8.63 0.68 4.36
C SER A 109 -9.65 0.31 3.31
N ASP A 110 -10.91 0.44 3.63
CA ASP A 110 -12.01 0.09 2.75
C ASP A 110 -12.21 1.13 1.62
N ASP A 111 -13.09 0.86 0.67
CA ASP A 111 -13.40 1.71 -0.49
C ASP A 111 -13.90 3.12 -0.13
N ASN A 112 -14.42 3.28 1.07
CA ASN A 112 -14.87 4.55 1.65
C ASN A 112 -13.84 5.21 2.59
N ARG A 113 -12.59 4.74 2.59
CA ARG A 113 -11.50 5.13 3.51
C ARG A 113 -11.79 4.79 4.98
N ALA A 114 -12.81 4.01 5.30
CA ALA A 114 -13.04 3.49 6.66
C ALA A 114 -12.12 2.29 6.96
N TYR A 115 -12.16 1.79 8.19
CA TYR A 115 -11.45 0.57 8.55
C TYR A 115 -12.01 -0.65 7.80
N PRO A 116 -11.19 -1.66 7.47
CA PRO A 116 -11.62 -2.89 6.81
C PRO A 116 -12.83 -3.54 7.48
N GLY A 117 -13.85 -3.86 6.68
CA GLY A 117 -15.13 -4.41 7.13
C GLY A 117 -16.24 -3.36 7.34
N LEU A 118 -15.94 -2.08 7.12
CA LEU A 118 -16.90 -0.97 7.14
C LEU A 118 -17.23 -0.43 5.74
N GLY A 119 -16.78 -1.10 4.70
CA GLY A 119 -17.06 -0.80 3.29
C GLY A 119 -17.31 -2.07 2.49
N SER A 120 -16.88 -2.08 1.22
CA SER A 120 -17.24 -3.13 0.27
C SER A 120 -16.05 -3.83 -0.42
N LEU A 121 -14.80 -3.51 -0.07
CA LEU A 121 -13.63 -4.18 -0.64
C LEU A 121 -13.58 -5.67 -0.28
N ASP A 122 -13.27 -6.51 -1.26
CA ASP A 122 -13.04 -7.95 -1.02
C ASP A 122 -11.64 -8.20 -0.46
N PHE A 123 -11.47 -7.96 0.84
CA PHE A 123 -10.21 -8.26 1.53
C PHE A 123 -9.85 -9.75 1.52
N THR A 124 -10.83 -10.65 1.32
CA THR A 124 -10.53 -12.08 1.16
C THR A 124 -9.74 -12.33 -0.13
N ALA A 125 -10.14 -11.72 -1.24
CA ALA A 125 -9.40 -11.81 -2.50
C ALA A 125 -8.01 -11.16 -2.37
N ILE A 126 -7.92 -9.99 -1.75
CA ILE A 126 -6.66 -9.25 -1.51
C ILE A 126 -5.67 -10.13 -0.72
N TYR A 127 -6.06 -10.62 0.46
CA TYR A 127 -5.17 -11.42 1.30
C TYR A 127 -4.83 -12.77 0.70
N ARG A 128 -5.78 -13.42 0.01
CA ARG A 128 -5.49 -14.65 -0.74
C ARG A 128 -4.39 -14.42 -1.77
N LYS A 129 -4.48 -13.35 -2.55
CA LYS A 129 -3.45 -13.01 -3.54
C LYS A 129 -2.10 -12.75 -2.88
N LEU A 130 -2.06 -11.98 -1.80
CA LEU A 130 -0.81 -11.71 -1.04
C LEU A 130 -0.17 -13.01 -0.53
N MET A 131 -0.98 -13.96 -0.02
CA MET A 131 -0.49 -15.27 0.41
C MET A 131 0.03 -16.11 -0.75
N GLU A 132 -0.71 -16.19 -1.86
CA GLU A 132 -0.30 -16.92 -3.08
C GLU A 132 1.01 -16.41 -3.64
N CYS A 133 1.24 -15.10 -3.63
CA CYS A 133 2.47 -14.46 -4.07
C CYS A 133 3.60 -14.54 -3.03
N GLY A 134 3.31 -14.99 -1.81
CA GLY A 134 4.31 -15.11 -0.74
C GLY A 134 4.74 -13.78 -0.14
N TYR A 135 3.85 -12.77 -0.09
CA TYR A 135 4.14 -11.48 0.54
C TYR A 135 4.66 -11.64 1.97
N LYS A 136 5.75 -10.95 2.29
CA LYS A 136 6.42 -11.00 3.60
C LYS A 136 6.50 -9.64 4.29
N GLY A 137 5.93 -8.61 3.66
CA GLY A 137 5.91 -7.28 4.21
C GLY A 137 4.93 -7.12 5.38
N THR A 138 4.86 -5.93 5.90
CA THR A 138 3.94 -5.58 6.99
C THR A 138 2.64 -4.99 6.45
N VAL A 139 1.58 -5.10 7.24
CA VAL A 139 0.25 -4.56 6.91
C VAL A 139 -0.21 -3.70 8.08
N ALA A 140 -0.69 -2.50 7.82
CA ALA A 140 -1.27 -1.61 8.81
C ALA A 140 -2.64 -1.08 8.36
N VAL A 141 -3.55 -0.92 9.30
CA VAL A 141 -4.82 -0.23 9.04
C VAL A 141 -4.59 1.27 9.06
N GLU A 142 -4.96 1.94 7.97
CA GLU A 142 -4.97 3.39 7.87
C GLU A 142 -6.31 3.85 7.31
N GLY A 143 -7.18 4.39 8.15
CA GLY A 143 -8.52 4.77 7.73
C GLY A 143 -9.15 5.82 8.61
N ASN A 144 -10.29 6.33 8.15
CA ASN A 144 -11.11 7.30 8.88
C ASN A 144 -12.03 6.60 9.89
N ILE A 145 -12.15 7.19 11.05
CA ILE A 145 -13.08 6.73 12.08
C ILE A 145 -14.51 7.10 11.67
N GLN A 146 -15.44 6.13 11.72
CA GLN A 146 -16.85 6.30 11.37
C GLN A 146 -17.76 6.42 12.59
N HIS A 147 -17.61 5.52 13.57
CA HIS A 147 -18.47 5.44 14.77
C HIS A 147 -17.70 5.86 16.03
N GLY A 148 -16.45 5.42 16.13
CA GLY A 148 -15.55 5.70 17.24
C GLY A 148 -14.34 4.79 17.18
N LEU A 149 -13.17 5.27 17.65
CA LEU A 149 -11.91 4.53 17.54
C LEU A 149 -12.02 3.10 18.08
N LEU A 150 -12.59 2.92 19.25
CA LEU A 150 -12.71 1.61 19.86
C LEU A 150 -13.67 0.70 19.09
N GLU A 151 -14.84 1.23 18.71
CA GLU A 151 -15.86 0.47 17.99
C GLU A 151 -15.35 0.02 16.61
N ASP A 152 -14.81 0.96 15.82
CA ASP A 152 -14.28 0.66 14.48
C ASP A 152 -13.11 -0.32 14.55
N THR A 153 -12.24 -0.20 15.57
CA THR A 153 -11.15 -1.15 15.79
C THR A 153 -11.66 -2.54 16.12
N GLN A 154 -12.70 -2.67 16.94
CA GLN A 154 -13.31 -3.96 17.29
C GLN A 154 -13.96 -4.61 16.06
N ILE A 155 -14.70 -3.85 15.25
CA ILE A 155 -15.31 -4.34 14.00
C ILE A 155 -14.23 -4.82 13.05
N CYS A 156 -13.21 -4.01 12.81
CA CYS A 156 -12.09 -4.35 11.93
C CYS A 156 -11.34 -5.61 12.40
N ALA A 157 -11.01 -5.69 13.67
CA ALA A 157 -10.31 -6.85 14.24
C ALA A 157 -11.14 -8.13 14.09
N ALA A 158 -12.45 -8.08 14.39
CA ALA A 158 -13.34 -9.23 14.22
C ALA A 158 -13.46 -9.66 12.75
N TYR A 159 -13.57 -8.68 11.84
CA TYR A 159 -13.62 -8.92 10.40
C TYR A 159 -12.35 -9.60 9.88
N LEU A 160 -11.17 -9.03 10.17
CA LEU A 160 -9.89 -9.56 9.74
C LEU A 160 -9.61 -10.94 10.35
N HIS A 161 -9.96 -11.16 11.63
CA HIS A 161 -9.81 -12.47 12.27
C HIS A 161 -10.67 -13.54 11.59
N LYS A 162 -11.94 -13.24 11.32
CA LYS A 162 -12.85 -14.17 10.61
C LYS A 162 -12.32 -14.50 9.22
N MET A 163 -11.85 -13.49 8.48
CA MET A 163 -11.28 -13.65 7.14
C MET A 163 -10.03 -14.54 7.16
N CYS A 164 -9.05 -14.26 8.03
CA CYS A 164 -7.83 -15.06 8.16
C CYS A 164 -8.12 -16.50 8.56
N SER A 165 -9.06 -16.73 9.48
CA SER A 165 -9.48 -18.08 9.88
C SER A 165 -10.08 -18.87 8.72
N GLY A 166 -10.85 -18.21 7.84
CA GLY A 166 -11.42 -18.82 6.63
C GLY A 166 -10.36 -19.19 5.57
N LEU A 167 -9.29 -18.42 5.47
CA LEU A 167 -8.20 -18.66 4.51
C LEU A 167 -7.27 -19.83 4.94
N HIS A 168 -7.17 -20.12 6.24
CA HIS A 168 -6.35 -21.21 6.76
C HIS A 168 -7.07 -22.56 6.81
N THR A 169 -8.34 -22.64 6.43
CA THR A 169 -9.06 -23.93 6.37
C THR A 169 -8.59 -24.67 5.12
N PRO A 170 -7.89 -25.83 5.21
CA PRO A 170 -7.52 -26.58 4.03
C PRO A 170 -8.80 -26.98 3.29
N SER A 171 -8.83 -26.70 1.97
CA SER A 171 -9.89 -27.18 1.10
C SER A 171 -10.01 -28.69 1.31
N ARG A 172 -11.15 -29.18 1.84
CA ARG A 172 -11.46 -30.60 1.87
C ARG A 172 -11.42 -31.11 0.44
N VAL A 173 -10.37 -31.85 0.11
CA VAL A 173 -10.34 -32.64 -1.12
C VAL A 173 -11.55 -33.58 -1.03
N PRO A 174 -12.49 -33.59 -2.00
CA PRO A 174 -13.54 -34.57 -2.02
C PRO A 174 -12.88 -35.95 -2.10
N SER A 175 -13.08 -36.79 -1.08
CA SER A 175 -12.71 -38.21 -1.17
C SER A 175 -13.58 -38.82 -2.28
N HIS A 176 -12.99 -39.05 -3.44
CA HIS A 176 -13.59 -39.94 -4.42
C HIS A 176 -13.63 -41.32 -3.77
N ALA A 177 -14.83 -41.71 -3.34
CA ALA A 177 -15.11 -43.11 -3.01
C ALA A 177 -14.97 -43.93 -4.31
N VAL A 178 -14.13 -44.93 -4.25
CA VAL A 178 -14.00 -46.02 -5.22
C VAL A 178 -15.17 -46.96 -5.02
#